data_6acd60981c7e2bb6f2492eacfc3b7abc
#
_entry.id   6acd60981c7e2bb6f2492eacfc3b7abc
#
_cell.length_a   1.000
_cell.length_b   1.000
_cell.length_c   1.000
_cell.angle_alpha   90.00
_cell.angle_beta   90.00
_cell.angle_gamma   90.00
#
_symmetry.space_group_name_H-M   'P 1'
#
loop_
_entity.id
_entity.type
_entity.pdbx_description
1 polymer ?
#
loop_
_entity_poly.entity_id
_entity_poly.type
_entity_poly.pdbx_seq_one_letter_code
_entity_poly.pdbx_strand_id
1 'polypeptide(L)'
;MIKKKQSKAFREVLNRHGIRYLYHFTDRENLPSIIQSGGLYSWAGCDQKGIRIPKPDGGLLSRQLDCRDGLESYVRISFTPQNPMMYVSMNEGRISNPVILLIDPEIIEEEGILFADRNATRNGVQIGDSLDALNRIHFDTVKANKYFDVSPDEQPFYQAEVLIPDSIPLKYICNIDDFGKQVLRPLLHQSISVRRFSQYLYRLYHRGYLCLDDYSIAFLPR
;
A
#
# COMPACT_ATOMS: atom_id res chain seq x y z
N MET A 1 9.19 9.06 10.29
CA MET A 1 9.94 8.98 9.02
C MET A 1 10.65 10.32 8.80
N ILE A 2 11.84 10.29 8.27
CA ILE A 2 12.72 11.47 8.04
C ILE A 2 12.70 11.78 6.55
N LYS A 3 12.55 13.07 6.17
CA LYS A 3 12.50 13.44 4.74
C LYS A 3 13.90 13.50 4.12
N LYS A 4 14.00 13.07 2.86
CA LYS A 4 15.20 13.17 2.02
C LYS A 4 15.64 14.64 1.86
N LYS A 5 16.94 14.89 1.79
CA LYS A 5 17.50 16.26 1.59
C LYS A 5 16.93 16.97 0.35
N GLN A 6 16.61 16.22 -0.71
CA GLN A 6 16.07 16.74 -1.98
C GLN A 6 14.61 16.34 -2.18
N SER A 7 13.83 16.23 -1.12
CA SER A 7 12.44 15.73 -1.16
C SER A 7 11.58 16.38 -2.25
N LYS A 8 11.68 17.70 -2.43
CA LYS A 8 10.94 18.44 -3.46
C LYS A 8 11.23 17.96 -4.89
N ALA A 9 12.49 17.62 -5.19
CA ALA A 9 12.86 17.17 -6.53
C ALA A 9 12.18 15.82 -6.89
N PHE A 10 12.02 14.92 -5.93
CA PHE A 10 11.29 13.66 -6.14
C PHE A 10 9.80 13.92 -6.49
N ARG A 11 9.16 14.84 -5.76
CA ARG A 11 7.78 15.24 -6.04
C ARG A 11 7.64 15.90 -7.41
N GLU A 12 8.58 16.76 -7.80
CA GLU A 12 8.59 17.42 -9.10
C GLU A 12 8.64 16.41 -10.26
N VAL A 13 9.41 15.32 -10.12
CA VAL A 13 9.43 14.23 -11.12
C VAL A 13 8.04 13.62 -11.26
N LEU A 14 7.41 13.21 -10.15
CA LEU A 14 6.06 12.60 -10.21
C LEU A 14 5.03 13.57 -10.80
N ASN A 15 5.06 14.84 -10.40
CA ASN A 15 4.16 15.87 -10.92
C ASN A 15 4.34 16.08 -12.43
N ARG A 16 5.57 16.13 -12.92
CA ARG A 16 5.89 16.25 -14.34
C ARG A 16 5.31 15.10 -15.15
N HIS A 17 5.32 13.91 -14.61
CA HIS A 17 4.76 12.73 -15.25
C HIS A 17 3.27 12.48 -14.95
N GLY A 18 2.62 13.37 -14.16
CA GLY A 18 1.19 13.28 -13.84
C GLY A 18 0.83 12.12 -12.92
N ILE A 19 1.78 11.63 -12.12
CA ILE A 19 1.52 10.58 -11.13
C ILE A 19 0.82 11.19 -9.93
N ARG A 20 -0.48 10.93 -9.80
CA ARG A 20 -1.33 11.47 -8.73
C ARG A 20 -1.40 10.56 -7.51
N TYR A 21 -1.25 9.25 -7.71
CA TYR A 21 -1.27 8.22 -6.68
C TYR A 21 -0.25 7.14 -7.01
N LEU A 22 0.20 6.45 -5.99
CA LEU A 22 0.79 5.14 -6.08
C LEU A 22 -0.24 4.12 -5.59
N TYR A 23 -0.06 2.83 -5.90
CA TYR A 23 -1.11 1.84 -5.73
C TYR A 23 -0.61 0.61 -5.01
N HIS A 24 -1.42 0.10 -4.09
CA HIS A 24 -1.22 -1.22 -3.49
C HIS A 24 -2.53 -2.00 -3.59
N PHE A 25 -2.50 -3.20 -4.14
CA PHE A 25 -3.65 -4.09 -4.15
C PHE A 25 -3.60 -5.04 -2.95
N THR A 26 -4.76 -5.34 -2.40
CA THR A 26 -4.90 -6.32 -1.31
C THR A 26 -6.30 -6.93 -1.35
N ASP A 27 -6.57 -7.94 -0.50
CA ASP A 27 -7.95 -8.43 -0.33
C ASP A 27 -8.69 -7.55 0.68
N ARG A 28 -9.99 -7.36 0.45
CA ARG A 28 -10.88 -6.62 1.37
C ARG A 28 -10.85 -7.17 2.79
N GLU A 29 -10.66 -8.47 2.97
CA GLU A 29 -10.55 -9.10 4.28
C GLU A 29 -9.33 -8.64 5.09
N ASN A 30 -8.31 -8.06 4.45
CA ASN A 30 -7.13 -7.53 5.11
C ASN A 30 -7.34 -6.11 5.68
N LEU A 31 -8.35 -5.37 5.19
CA LEU A 31 -8.60 -3.98 5.61
C LEU A 31 -8.75 -3.79 7.12
N PRO A 32 -9.49 -4.64 7.87
CA PRO A 32 -9.58 -4.51 9.32
C PRO A 32 -8.21 -4.57 9.99
N SER A 33 -7.34 -5.46 9.55
CA SER A 33 -5.98 -5.60 10.08
C SER A 33 -5.12 -4.37 9.79
N ILE A 34 -5.17 -3.87 8.56
CA ILE A 34 -4.46 -2.65 8.13
C ILE A 34 -4.90 -1.45 8.97
N ILE A 35 -6.21 -1.28 9.17
CA ILE A 35 -6.77 -0.17 9.97
C ILE A 35 -6.38 -0.32 11.44
N GLN A 36 -6.52 -1.51 12.02
CA GLN A 36 -6.24 -1.75 13.44
C GLN A 36 -4.76 -1.60 13.79
N SER A 37 -3.86 -2.01 12.89
CA SER A 37 -2.41 -1.87 13.08
C SER A 37 -1.90 -0.45 12.85
N GLY A 38 -2.73 0.44 12.28
CA GLY A 38 -2.35 1.82 12.00
C GLY A 38 -1.58 2.01 10.70
N GLY A 39 -1.57 1.01 9.81
CA GLY A 39 -0.89 1.05 8.53
C GLY A 39 -0.77 -0.28 7.84
N LEU A 40 -0.27 -0.23 6.61
CA LEU A 40 0.08 -1.41 5.82
C LEU A 40 1.54 -1.78 6.12
N TYR A 41 1.77 -2.95 6.67
CA TYR A 41 3.09 -3.42 7.09
C TYR A 41 3.71 -4.38 6.07
N SER A 42 5.05 -4.38 6.00
CA SER A 42 5.82 -5.40 5.30
C SER A 42 5.60 -6.80 5.93
N TRP A 43 6.00 -7.85 5.23
CA TRP A 43 5.93 -9.21 5.75
C TRP A 43 6.68 -9.37 7.06
N ALA A 44 7.95 -8.91 7.10
CA ALA A 44 8.75 -8.94 8.32
C ALA A 44 8.11 -8.14 9.46
N GLY A 45 7.56 -6.96 9.13
CA GLY A 45 6.85 -6.12 10.10
C GLY A 45 5.57 -6.77 10.64
N CYS A 46 4.81 -7.47 9.80
CA CYS A 46 3.65 -8.23 10.23
C CYS A 46 4.02 -9.37 11.18
N ASP A 47 5.03 -10.16 10.81
CA ASP A 47 5.50 -11.29 11.62
C ASP A 47 6.04 -10.80 12.97
N GLN A 48 6.86 -9.74 12.98
CA GLN A 48 7.42 -9.14 14.20
C GLN A 48 6.35 -8.60 15.17
N LYS A 49 5.27 -8.02 14.62
CA LYS A 49 4.20 -7.39 15.41
C LYS A 49 3.01 -8.32 15.68
N GLY A 50 3.03 -9.55 15.17
CA GLY A 50 1.91 -10.49 15.26
C GLY A 50 0.65 -10.00 14.53
N ILE A 51 0.83 -9.22 13.45
CA ILE A 51 -0.28 -8.73 12.64
C ILE A 51 -0.75 -9.86 11.72
N ARG A 52 -2.00 -10.28 11.90
CA ARG A 52 -2.59 -11.31 11.05
C ARG A 52 -3.01 -10.73 9.71
N ILE A 53 -2.61 -11.38 8.63
CA ILE A 53 -3.08 -11.11 7.26
C ILE A 53 -4.00 -12.26 6.85
N PRO A 54 -5.33 -12.07 6.82
CA PRO A 54 -6.28 -13.15 6.48
C PRO A 54 -6.10 -13.71 5.07
N LYS A 55 -5.83 -12.85 4.08
CA LYS A 55 -5.68 -13.17 2.66
C LYS A 55 -4.38 -12.59 2.11
N PRO A 56 -3.23 -13.27 2.30
CA PRO A 56 -1.97 -12.78 1.77
C PRO A 56 -1.98 -12.81 0.23
N ASP A 57 -1.61 -11.69 -0.38
CA ASP A 57 -1.49 -11.53 -1.84
C ASP A 57 -0.24 -12.22 -2.39
N GLY A 58 0.87 -12.24 -1.63
CA GLY A 58 2.10 -12.97 -1.94
C GLY A 58 2.03 -14.43 -1.50
N GLY A 59 2.43 -15.36 -2.41
CA GLY A 59 2.59 -16.78 -2.09
C GLY A 59 3.93 -17.09 -1.42
N LEU A 60 4.15 -18.37 -1.09
CA LEU A 60 5.42 -18.84 -0.50
C LEU A 60 6.63 -18.47 -1.36
N LEU A 61 6.52 -18.61 -2.69
CA LEU A 61 7.59 -18.25 -3.62
C LEU A 61 7.93 -16.75 -3.52
N SER A 62 6.92 -15.88 -3.44
CA SER A 62 7.14 -14.44 -3.30
C SER A 62 7.92 -14.13 -2.02
N ARG A 63 7.53 -14.72 -0.89
CA ARG A 63 8.24 -14.56 0.40
C ARG A 63 9.70 -15.06 0.32
N GLN A 64 9.94 -16.21 -0.32
CA GLN A 64 11.27 -16.75 -0.50
C GLN A 64 12.17 -15.84 -1.35
N LEU A 65 11.61 -15.27 -2.43
CA LEU A 65 12.32 -14.31 -3.27
C LEU A 65 12.61 -13.02 -2.51
N ASP A 66 11.65 -12.50 -1.73
CA ASP A 66 11.86 -11.32 -0.90
C ASP A 66 12.98 -11.54 0.13
N CYS A 67 12.97 -12.68 0.84
CA CYS A 67 14.04 -13.01 1.79
C CYS A 67 15.39 -13.18 1.10
N ARG A 68 15.43 -13.80 -0.09
CA ARG A 68 16.68 -13.97 -0.86
C ARG A 68 17.30 -12.62 -1.22
N ASP A 69 16.45 -11.65 -1.58
CA ASP A 69 16.86 -10.35 -2.10
C ASP A 69 16.90 -9.27 -1.00
N GLY A 70 16.60 -9.61 0.27
CA GLY A 70 16.60 -8.69 1.41
C GLY A 70 15.46 -7.67 1.37
N LEU A 71 14.34 -8.04 0.74
CA LEU A 71 13.18 -7.15 0.51
C LEU A 71 11.98 -7.44 1.42
N GLU A 72 12.10 -8.39 2.34
CA GLU A 72 11.03 -8.82 3.27
C GLU A 72 10.56 -7.71 4.21
N SER A 73 11.43 -6.72 4.47
CA SER A 73 11.13 -5.54 5.29
C SER A 73 10.51 -4.37 4.51
N TYR A 74 10.24 -4.55 3.21
CA TYR A 74 9.64 -3.50 2.40
C TYR A 74 8.20 -3.81 2.03
N VAL A 75 7.35 -2.78 2.07
CA VAL A 75 6.02 -2.79 1.44
C VAL A 75 6.20 -2.37 -0.01
N ARG A 76 5.68 -3.16 -0.95
CA ARG A 76 5.75 -2.88 -2.39
C ARG A 76 4.52 -2.15 -2.84
N ILE A 77 4.69 -1.05 -3.56
CA ILE A 77 3.62 -0.30 -4.20
C ILE A 77 3.95 -0.05 -5.66
N SER A 78 2.92 0.02 -6.48
CA SER A 78 3.01 0.13 -7.93
C SER A 78 2.71 1.55 -8.42
N PHE A 79 3.22 1.92 -9.59
CA PHE A 79 2.82 3.13 -10.31
C PHE A 79 1.51 2.96 -11.09
N THR A 80 1.01 1.74 -11.24
CA THR A 80 -0.22 1.42 -11.97
C THR A 80 -1.24 0.71 -11.09
N PRO A 81 -2.56 1.04 -11.21
CA PRO A 81 -3.62 0.29 -10.54
C PRO A 81 -3.85 -1.09 -11.16
N GLN A 82 -3.44 -1.29 -12.42
CA GLN A 82 -3.62 -2.53 -13.19
C GLN A 82 -2.43 -3.48 -13.02
N ASN A 83 -2.01 -3.72 -11.76
CA ASN A 83 -0.85 -4.56 -11.50
C ASN A 83 -1.11 -6.02 -11.96
N PRO A 84 -0.29 -6.59 -12.86
CA PRO A 84 -0.44 -7.97 -13.34
C PRO A 84 -0.44 -9.00 -12.20
N MET A 85 0.31 -8.77 -11.13
CA MET A 85 0.37 -9.69 -9.98
C MET A 85 -0.94 -9.78 -9.21
N MET A 86 -1.78 -8.74 -9.25
CA MET A 86 -3.14 -8.81 -8.70
C MET A 86 -3.96 -9.88 -9.43
N TYR A 87 -3.92 -9.90 -10.75
CA TYR A 87 -4.64 -10.90 -11.55
C TYR A 87 -4.10 -12.31 -11.33
N VAL A 88 -2.78 -12.46 -11.20
CA VAL A 88 -2.17 -13.75 -10.84
C VAL A 88 -2.69 -14.23 -9.48
N SER A 89 -2.68 -13.36 -8.46
CA SER A 89 -3.17 -13.68 -7.11
C SER A 89 -4.65 -14.04 -7.09
N MET A 90 -5.47 -13.39 -7.92
CA MET A 90 -6.89 -13.73 -8.08
C MET A 90 -7.08 -15.10 -8.76
N ASN A 91 -6.34 -15.37 -9.84
CA ASN A 91 -6.43 -16.64 -10.56
C ASN A 91 -5.97 -17.84 -9.71
N GLU A 92 -5.00 -17.61 -8.81
CA GLU A 92 -4.54 -18.62 -7.85
C GLU A 92 -5.45 -18.74 -6.61
N GLY A 93 -6.51 -17.94 -6.51
CA GLY A 93 -7.47 -17.95 -5.40
C GLY A 93 -6.91 -17.38 -4.09
N ARG A 94 -5.75 -16.72 -4.10
CA ARG A 94 -5.17 -16.06 -2.92
C ARG A 94 -5.96 -14.81 -2.54
N ILE A 95 -6.41 -14.05 -3.53
CA ILE A 95 -7.29 -12.89 -3.39
C ILE A 95 -8.64 -13.21 -4.01
N SER A 96 -9.73 -12.97 -3.29
CA SER A 96 -11.10 -13.20 -3.73
C SER A 96 -11.90 -11.91 -3.91
N ASN A 97 -11.55 -10.87 -3.18
CA ASN A 97 -12.24 -9.58 -3.21
C ASN A 97 -11.21 -8.43 -3.24
N PRO A 98 -10.56 -8.19 -4.41
CA PRO A 98 -9.48 -7.22 -4.51
C PRO A 98 -9.96 -5.81 -4.23
N VAL A 99 -9.13 -5.05 -3.51
CA VAL A 99 -9.25 -3.60 -3.34
C VAL A 99 -7.91 -2.95 -3.66
N ILE A 100 -7.95 -1.72 -4.18
CA ILE A 100 -6.77 -0.93 -4.48
C ILE A 100 -6.70 0.21 -3.48
N LEU A 101 -5.63 0.25 -2.71
CA LEU A 101 -5.29 1.36 -1.84
C LEU A 101 -4.60 2.44 -2.65
N LEU A 102 -5.08 3.68 -2.54
CA LEU A 102 -4.49 4.85 -3.16
C LEU A 102 -3.48 5.45 -2.17
N ILE A 103 -2.21 5.42 -2.54
CA ILE A 103 -1.13 5.89 -1.68
C ILE A 103 -0.70 7.29 -2.12
N ASP A 104 -0.63 8.22 -1.16
CA ASP A 104 -0.16 9.58 -1.39
C ASP A 104 1.30 9.56 -1.86
N PRO A 105 1.60 10.12 -3.04
CA PRO A 105 2.96 10.19 -3.56
C PRO A 105 3.94 10.96 -2.64
N GLU A 106 3.46 11.76 -1.69
CA GLU A 106 4.33 12.43 -0.72
C GLU A 106 5.20 11.45 0.06
N ILE A 107 4.77 10.20 0.20
CA ILE A 107 5.54 9.17 0.90
C ILE A 107 6.94 8.98 0.32
N ILE A 108 7.16 9.17 -1.00
CA ILE A 108 8.49 8.96 -1.62
C ILE A 108 9.55 9.96 -1.16
N GLU A 109 9.14 11.02 -0.48
CA GLU A 109 10.05 12.01 0.08
C GLU A 109 10.77 11.52 1.35
N GLU A 110 10.30 10.42 1.94
CA GLU A 110 10.89 9.86 3.15
C GLU A 110 12.19 9.10 2.85
N GLU A 111 13.11 9.06 3.83
CA GLU A 111 14.36 8.31 3.73
C GLU A 111 14.12 6.78 3.68
N GLY A 112 15.08 6.06 3.08
CA GLY A 112 15.04 4.60 2.99
C GLY A 112 14.13 4.05 1.90
N ILE A 113 13.40 4.89 1.18
CA ILE A 113 12.54 4.47 0.08
C ILE A 113 13.36 4.22 -1.18
N LEU A 114 13.12 3.05 -1.81
CA LEU A 114 13.80 2.62 -3.02
C LEU A 114 12.84 2.60 -4.21
N PHE A 115 13.41 2.75 -5.41
CA PHE A 115 12.71 2.68 -6.69
C PHE A 115 13.29 1.52 -7.48
N ALA A 116 12.44 0.64 -7.96
CA ALA A 116 12.77 -0.48 -8.82
C ALA A 116 12.20 -0.24 -10.23
N ASP A 117 13.03 -0.29 -11.26
CA ASP A 117 12.62 -0.02 -12.65
C ASP A 117 11.63 -1.05 -13.21
N ARG A 118 11.47 -2.17 -12.52
CA ARG A 118 10.55 -3.28 -12.81
C ARG A 118 10.21 -4.01 -11.53
N ASN A 119 9.56 -5.18 -11.59
CA ASN A 119 9.33 -5.99 -10.39
C ASN A 119 10.65 -6.26 -9.65
N ALA A 120 10.70 -5.95 -8.36
CA ALA A 120 11.94 -5.89 -7.58
C ALA A 120 12.66 -7.23 -7.41
N THR A 121 11.98 -8.37 -7.63
CA THR A 121 12.61 -9.70 -7.60
C THR A 121 12.95 -10.25 -8.98
N ARG A 122 12.71 -9.46 -10.05
CA ARG A 122 13.01 -9.88 -11.41
C ARG A 122 14.52 -9.77 -11.72
N ASN A 123 15.07 -10.73 -12.47
CA ASN A 123 16.44 -10.66 -12.93
C ASN A 123 16.70 -9.36 -13.73
N GLY A 124 17.82 -8.71 -13.44
CA GLY A 124 18.26 -7.49 -14.11
C GLY A 124 17.53 -6.23 -13.64
N VAL A 125 16.75 -6.27 -12.54
CA VAL A 125 16.17 -5.11 -11.92
C VAL A 125 17.25 -4.12 -11.45
N GLN A 126 17.01 -2.83 -11.65
CA GLN A 126 17.83 -1.76 -11.10
C GLN A 126 17.08 -1.10 -9.95
N ILE A 127 17.67 -1.19 -8.74
CA ILE A 127 17.08 -0.63 -7.52
C ILE A 127 17.98 0.47 -6.97
N GLY A 128 17.40 1.54 -6.47
CA GLY A 128 18.15 2.63 -5.81
C GLY A 128 17.21 3.64 -5.15
N ASP A 129 17.78 4.52 -4.33
CA ASP A 129 17.08 5.53 -3.54
C ASP A 129 17.24 6.96 -4.08
N SER A 130 18.03 7.12 -5.14
CA SER A 130 18.39 8.42 -5.71
C SER A 130 17.32 8.95 -6.68
N LEU A 131 17.44 10.23 -7.00
CA LEU A 131 16.62 10.87 -8.04
C LEU A 131 16.86 10.22 -9.43
N ASP A 132 18.09 9.75 -9.69
CA ASP A 132 18.39 9.01 -10.92
C ASP A 132 17.68 7.66 -10.96
N ALA A 133 17.52 6.99 -9.80
CA ALA A 133 16.75 5.75 -9.74
C ALA A 133 15.28 6.00 -10.05
N LEU A 134 14.68 7.09 -9.53
CA LEU A 134 13.31 7.48 -9.89
C LEU A 134 13.19 7.85 -11.36
N ASN A 135 14.17 8.55 -11.94
CA ASN A 135 14.16 8.93 -13.36
C ASN A 135 14.34 7.74 -14.31
N ARG A 136 14.77 6.56 -13.85
CA ARG A 136 14.80 5.32 -14.65
C ARG A 136 13.44 4.66 -14.81
N ILE A 137 12.43 5.09 -14.08
CA ILE A 137 11.06 4.57 -14.25
C ILE A 137 10.54 4.97 -15.62
N HIS A 138 10.07 4.01 -16.40
CA HIS A 138 9.43 4.22 -17.70
C HIS A 138 8.01 4.75 -17.51
N PHE A 139 7.89 6.06 -17.18
CA PHE A 139 6.60 6.66 -16.78
C PHE A 139 5.50 6.53 -17.84
N ASP A 140 5.81 6.54 -19.11
CA ASP A 140 4.81 6.36 -20.16
C ASP A 140 4.31 4.91 -20.19
N THR A 141 5.19 3.96 -19.93
CA THR A 141 4.86 2.53 -19.82
C THR A 141 3.95 2.27 -18.62
N VAL A 142 4.29 2.75 -17.41
CA VAL A 142 3.47 2.52 -16.20
C VAL A 142 2.11 3.22 -16.23
N LYS A 143 1.94 4.24 -17.10
CA LYS A 143 0.67 4.94 -17.32
C LYS A 143 -0.21 4.29 -18.38
N ALA A 144 0.27 3.28 -19.13
CA ALA A 144 -0.55 2.56 -20.08
C ALA A 144 -1.77 1.92 -19.38
N ASN A 145 -2.90 1.87 -20.07
CA ASN A 145 -4.15 1.39 -19.46
C ASN A 145 -4.07 -0.08 -19.04
N LYS A 146 -3.35 -0.90 -19.80
CA LYS A 146 -3.23 -2.35 -19.55
C LYS A 146 -1.80 -2.82 -19.83
N TYR A 147 -1.40 -3.87 -19.13
CA TYR A 147 -0.14 -4.56 -19.35
C TYR A 147 0.08 -4.99 -20.82
N PHE A 148 -0.97 -5.44 -21.50
CA PHE A 148 -0.90 -5.89 -22.89
C PHE A 148 -0.97 -4.77 -23.93
N ASP A 149 -1.19 -3.52 -23.51
CA ASP A 149 -1.16 -2.35 -24.39
C ASP A 149 0.28 -1.89 -24.67
N VAL A 150 1.25 -2.41 -23.93
CA VAL A 150 2.68 -2.11 -24.10
C VAL A 150 3.39 -3.24 -24.84
N SER A 151 4.45 -2.89 -25.56
CA SER A 151 5.26 -3.87 -26.29
C SER A 151 5.90 -4.89 -25.35
N PRO A 152 6.20 -6.11 -25.83
CA PRO A 152 6.82 -7.15 -24.99
C PRO A 152 8.11 -6.71 -24.29
N ASP A 153 8.91 -5.86 -24.92
CA ASP A 153 10.16 -5.34 -24.35
C ASP A 153 9.91 -4.35 -23.22
N GLU A 154 8.80 -3.61 -23.26
CA GLU A 154 8.39 -2.65 -22.23
C GLU A 154 7.58 -3.28 -21.08
N GLN A 155 6.97 -4.43 -21.29
CA GLN A 155 6.16 -5.12 -20.27
C GLN A 155 6.87 -5.32 -18.92
N PRO A 156 8.19 -5.61 -18.85
CA PRO A 156 8.88 -5.65 -17.57
C PRO A 156 8.80 -4.34 -16.78
N PHE A 157 8.93 -3.21 -17.45
CA PHE A 157 8.94 -1.88 -16.86
C PHE A 157 7.53 -1.41 -16.43
N TYR A 158 6.46 -1.98 -17.00
CA TYR A 158 5.08 -1.76 -16.51
C TYR A 158 4.91 -2.15 -15.05
N GLN A 159 5.74 -3.07 -14.55
CA GLN A 159 5.74 -3.56 -13.18
C GLN A 159 6.78 -2.84 -12.29
N ALA A 160 7.14 -1.59 -12.63
CA ALA A 160 7.98 -0.79 -11.76
C ALA A 160 7.35 -0.58 -10.38
N GLU A 161 8.20 -0.60 -9.34
CA GLU A 161 7.77 -0.58 -7.94
C GLU A 161 8.46 0.52 -7.14
N VAL A 162 7.78 1.00 -6.11
CA VAL A 162 8.37 1.76 -5.01
C VAL A 162 8.36 0.87 -3.78
N LEU A 163 9.50 0.76 -3.11
CA LEU A 163 9.71 -0.08 -1.95
C LEU A 163 9.77 0.81 -0.71
N ILE A 164 8.78 0.66 0.17
CA ILE A 164 8.63 1.47 1.37
C ILE A 164 9.12 0.65 2.57
N PRO A 165 10.12 1.11 3.35
CA PRO A 165 10.62 0.36 4.49
C PRO A 165 9.55 0.23 5.57
N ASP A 166 9.50 -0.93 6.18
CA ASP A 166 8.68 -1.32 7.34
C ASP A 166 7.18 -1.21 7.12
N SER A 167 6.64 -0.02 6.87
CA SER A 167 5.19 0.19 6.77
C SER A 167 4.80 1.49 6.07
N ILE A 168 3.57 1.51 5.55
CA ILE A 168 2.88 2.69 5.05
C ILE A 168 1.85 3.10 6.12
N PRO A 169 2.06 4.19 6.86
CA PRO A 169 1.08 4.72 7.81
C PRO A 169 -0.25 5.08 7.14
N LEU A 170 -1.38 4.94 7.86
CA LEU A 170 -2.72 5.24 7.33
C LEU A 170 -2.84 6.64 6.74
N LYS A 171 -2.12 7.64 7.27
CA LYS A 171 -2.14 9.01 6.74
C LYS A 171 -1.74 9.14 5.27
N TYR A 172 -1.01 8.15 4.74
CA TYR A 172 -0.63 8.08 3.32
C TYR A 172 -1.59 7.22 2.48
N ILE A 173 -2.64 6.63 3.07
CA ILE A 173 -3.64 5.83 2.34
C ILE A 173 -4.88 6.69 2.13
N CYS A 174 -4.96 7.35 0.97
CA CYS A 174 -5.95 8.41 0.69
C CYS A 174 -7.41 7.95 0.71
N ASN A 175 -7.69 6.68 0.40
CA ASN A 175 -9.05 6.13 0.36
C ASN A 175 -9.38 5.19 1.53
N ILE A 176 -8.60 5.25 2.61
CA ILE A 176 -8.82 4.35 3.76
C ILE A 176 -10.15 4.60 4.47
N ASP A 177 -10.61 5.84 4.51
CA ASP A 177 -11.87 6.22 5.16
C ASP A 177 -13.09 5.64 4.45
N ASP A 178 -13.04 5.52 3.13
CA ASP A 178 -14.10 4.89 2.34
C ASP A 178 -14.26 3.42 2.72
N PHE A 179 -13.14 2.74 2.97
CA PHE A 179 -13.14 1.37 3.45
C PHE A 179 -13.48 1.27 4.94
N GLY A 180 -13.03 2.22 5.75
CA GLY A 180 -13.36 2.30 7.17
C GLY A 180 -14.87 2.29 7.42
N LYS A 181 -15.62 3.07 6.66
CA LYS A 181 -17.10 3.10 6.71
C LYS A 181 -17.71 1.75 6.35
N GLN A 182 -17.14 1.02 5.39
CA GLN A 182 -17.63 -0.30 4.96
C GLN A 182 -17.26 -1.42 5.95
N VAL A 183 -16.10 -1.34 6.57
CA VAL A 183 -15.60 -2.32 7.55
C VAL A 183 -16.33 -2.18 8.89
N LEU A 184 -16.64 -0.95 9.31
CA LEU A 184 -17.28 -0.68 10.60
C LEU A 184 -18.78 -1.04 10.61
N ARG A 185 -19.49 -0.93 9.48
CA ARG A 185 -20.91 -1.29 9.39
C ARG A 185 -21.23 -2.73 9.82
N PRO A 186 -20.55 -3.77 9.35
CA PRO A 186 -20.81 -5.15 9.80
C PRO A 186 -20.42 -5.38 11.27
N LEU A 187 -19.40 -4.68 11.77
CA LEU A 187 -18.95 -4.81 13.16
C LEU A 187 -19.96 -4.19 14.15
N LEU A 188 -20.72 -3.19 13.71
CA LEU A 188 -21.81 -2.59 14.49
C LEU A 188 -23.02 -3.53 14.65
N HIS A 189 -23.19 -4.49 13.73
CA HIS A 189 -24.26 -5.48 13.77
C HIS A 189 -23.87 -6.79 14.48
N GLN A 190 -22.58 -7.04 14.68
CA GLN A 190 -22.11 -8.15 15.52
C GLN A 190 -21.78 -7.57 16.90
N SER A 191 -22.34 -8.15 17.96
CA SER A 191 -22.21 -7.71 19.37
C SER A 191 -20.76 -7.67 19.88
N ILE A 192 -19.96 -6.76 19.31
CA ILE A 192 -18.65 -6.39 19.85
C ILE A 192 -18.90 -5.56 21.09
N SER A 193 -18.30 -5.94 22.22
CA SER A 193 -18.48 -5.20 23.45
C SER A 193 -18.20 -3.72 23.19
N VAL A 194 -19.15 -2.86 23.54
CA VAL A 194 -19.12 -1.39 23.38
C VAL A 194 -17.77 -0.80 23.83
N ARG A 195 -17.11 -1.43 24.79
CA ARG A 195 -15.82 -1.04 25.34
C ARG A 195 -14.65 -1.18 24.34
N ARG A 196 -14.61 -2.23 23.50
CA ARG A 196 -13.58 -2.42 22.47
C ARG A 196 -13.79 -1.47 21.29
N PHE A 197 -15.03 -1.24 20.94
CA PHE A 197 -15.40 -0.30 19.89
C PHE A 197 -15.09 1.14 20.29
N SER A 198 -15.42 1.55 21.51
CA SER A 198 -15.09 2.88 22.05
C SER A 198 -13.57 3.13 22.11
N GLN A 199 -12.77 2.12 22.49
CA GLN A 199 -11.30 2.22 22.46
C GLN A 199 -10.74 2.35 21.03
N TYR A 200 -11.38 1.73 20.07
CA TYR A 200 -11.00 1.82 18.67
C TYR A 200 -11.29 3.21 18.09
N LEU A 201 -12.52 3.73 18.31
CA LEU A 201 -12.91 5.09 17.91
C LEU A 201 -12.03 6.15 18.59
N TYR A 202 -11.72 5.98 19.87
CA TYR A 202 -10.81 6.85 20.62
C TYR A 202 -9.41 6.90 19.98
N ARG A 203 -8.86 5.76 19.56
CA ARG A 203 -7.55 5.69 18.87
C ARG A 203 -7.58 6.38 17.51
N LEU A 204 -8.66 6.23 16.74
CA LEU A 204 -8.82 6.89 15.46
C LEU A 204 -8.92 8.41 15.63
N TYR A 205 -9.69 8.87 16.60
CA TYR A 205 -9.85 10.29 16.93
C TYR A 205 -8.53 10.94 17.35
N HIS A 206 -7.82 10.36 18.31
CA HIS A 206 -6.55 10.92 18.79
C HIS A 206 -5.40 10.85 17.77
N ARG A 207 -5.56 10.10 16.70
CA ARG A 207 -4.61 10.04 15.59
C ARG A 207 -4.99 10.95 14.42
N GLY A 208 -6.08 11.73 14.54
CA GLY A 208 -6.55 12.63 13.49
C GLY A 208 -7.26 11.95 12.33
N TYR A 209 -7.68 10.69 12.49
CA TYR A 209 -8.38 9.91 11.46
C TYR A 209 -9.91 10.00 11.53
N LEU A 210 -10.46 10.59 12.59
CA LEU A 210 -11.88 10.87 12.76
C LEU A 210 -12.07 12.34 13.12
N CYS A 211 -12.85 13.08 12.32
CA CYS A 211 -13.41 14.34 12.71
C CYS A 211 -14.75 14.08 13.42
N LEU A 212 -14.95 14.62 14.62
CA LEU A 212 -16.19 14.44 15.38
C LEU A 212 -17.41 15.07 14.71
N ASP A 213 -17.18 16.01 13.79
CA ASP A 213 -18.24 16.76 13.11
C ASP A 213 -18.99 15.94 12.06
N ASP A 214 -18.40 14.84 11.56
CA ASP A 214 -19.00 13.95 10.57
C ASP A 214 -19.88 12.83 11.17
N TYR A 215 -19.84 12.66 12.49
CA TYR A 215 -20.62 11.64 13.17
C TYR A 215 -21.38 12.27 14.34
N SER A 216 -22.66 12.55 14.13
CA SER A 216 -23.61 12.71 15.24
C SER A 216 -23.60 11.39 16.05
N ILE A 217 -22.72 11.31 17.05
CA ILE A 217 -22.74 10.24 18.06
C ILE A 217 -23.95 10.53 18.96
N ALA A 218 -25.15 10.30 18.44
CA ALA A 218 -26.40 10.41 19.19
C ALA A 218 -26.72 9.16 19.99
N PHE A 219 -25.75 8.27 20.26
CA PHE A 219 -26.01 7.04 21.01
C PHE A 219 -24.83 6.65 21.90
N LEU A 220 -24.68 7.39 23.02
CA LEU A 220 -24.14 6.81 24.24
C LEU A 220 -25.24 6.85 25.29
N PRO A 221 -25.95 5.75 25.58
CA PRO A 221 -26.70 5.66 26.84
C PRO A 221 -25.69 5.69 27.99
N ARG A 222 -25.97 6.49 29.00
CA ARG A 222 -25.23 6.61 30.26
C ARG A 222 -25.17 5.29 31.00
#